data_575f97a006c0a9079d283b9559618acb
#
_entry.id   575f97a006c0a9079d283b9559618acb
#
_cell.length_a   1.000
_cell.length_b   1.000
_cell.length_c   1.000
_cell.angle_alpha   90.00
_cell.angle_beta   90.00
_cell.angle_gamma   90.00
#
_symmetry.space_group_name_H-M   'P 1'
#
loop_
_entity.id
_entity.type
_entity.pdbx_description
1 polymer ?
#
loop_
_entity_poly.entity_id
_entity_poly.type
_entity_poly.pdbx_seq_one_letter_code
_entity_poly.pdbx_strand_id
1 'polypeptide(L)'
;MPRRRLVLAAFAALPAQAWAQAQEPGKSEPPKETVTPEAFLRGIYTPYPNQDFKGQPFWQVDRFFAPDLARAIEADMREAKRRGEVPRLDGDPFVDAQDWDIAKLAISVKTEGPTATGLVSFENQGKPTEIKLDLVRTGMGWRITDIKWPSGKLSELYRK
;
A
#
# COMPACT_ATOMS: atom_id res chain seq x y z
N MET A 1 5.31 -80.22 -57.96
CA MET A 1 5.93 -79.99 -56.64
C MET A 1 6.49 -78.57 -56.63
N PRO A 2 5.90 -77.62 -55.95
CA PRO A 2 6.46 -76.29 -55.81
C PRO A 2 7.14 -76.14 -54.45
N ARG A 3 8.34 -75.58 -54.48
CA ARG A 3 9.18 -75.24 -53.35
C ARG A 3 8.68 -74.01 -52.64
N ARG A 4 8.31 -74.12 -51.33
CA ARG A 4 8.00 -72.99 -50.45
C ARG A 4 9.31 -72.29 -50.11
N ARG A 5 9.39 -70.99 -50.44
CA ARG A 5 10.43 -70.12 -49.96
C ARG A 5 9.97 -69.43 -48.68
N LEU A 6 10.70 -69.66 -47.61
CA LEU A 6 10.51 -69.01 -46.32
C LEU A 6 11.12 -67.60 -46.43
N VAL A 7 10.35 -66.58 -46.20
CA VAL A 7 10.82 -65.20 -46.09
C VAL A 7 10.95 -64.86 -44.60
N LEU A 8 12.17 -64.74 -44.12
CA LEU A 8 12.46 -64.23 -42.78
C LEU A 8 12.24 -62.71 -42.78
N ALA A 9 11.24 -62.21 -42.03
CA ALA A 9 11.09 -60.83 -41.73
C ALA A 9 11.98 -60.48 -40.52
N ALA A 10 12.97 -59.65 -40.75
CA ALA A 10 13.80 -59.08 -39.69
C ALA A 10 13.07 -57.91 -39.06
N PHE A 11 12.64 -58.07 -37.79
CA PHE A 11 12.18 -56.94 -36.98
C PHE A 11 13.36 -56.12 -36.49
N ALA A 12 13.54 -54.93 -37.05
CA ALA A 12 14.43 -53.94 -36.54
C ALA A 12 13.82 -53.25 -35.32
N ALA A 13 14.33 -53.49 -34.13
CA ALA A 13 13.98 -52.76 -32.94
C ALA A 13 14.61 -51.35 -32.98
N LEU A 14 13.76 -50.32 -33.01
CA LEU A 14 14.18 -48.95 -32.83
C LEU A 14 14.33 -48.65 -31.32
N PRO A 15 15.44 -48.04 -30.90
CA PRO A 15 15.58 -47.62 -29.50
C PRO A 15 14.69 -46.42 -29.27
N ALA A 16 13.79 -46.54 -28.26
CA ALA A 16 13.04 -45.42 -27.70
C ALA A 16 14.01 -44.44 -27.04
N GLN A 17 14.32 -43.37 -27.75
CA GLN A 17 15.00 -42.22 -27.14
C GLN A 17 14.02 -41.52 -26.22
N ALA A 18 14.16 -41.75 -24.90
CA ALA A 18 13.52 -40.97 -23.87
C ALA A 18 14.04 -39.51 -23.95
N TRP A 19 13.19 -38.63 -24.45
CA TRP A 19 13.43 -37.20 -24.38
C TRP A 19 13.24 -36.79 -22.91
N ALA A 20 14.32 -36.74 -22.15
CA ALA A 20 14.36 -36.06 -20.88
C ALA A 20 14.18 -34.57 -21.17
N GLN A 21 12.96 -34.07 -21.06
CA GLN A 21 12.68 -32.63 -20.97
C GLN A 21 13.33 -32.17 -19.67
N ALA A 22 14.49 -31.54 -19.77
CA ALA A 22 15.03 -30.75 -18.70
C ALA A 22 14.03 -29.60 -18.45
N GLN A 23 13.24 -29.71 -17.40
CA GLN A 23 12.51 -28.58 -16.84
C GLN A 23 13.54 -27.56 -16.40
N GLU A 24 13.65 -26.48 -17.16
CA GLU A 24 14.38 -25.30 -16.70
C GLU A 24 13.78 -24.90 -15.34
N PRO A 25 14.62 -24.67 -14.32
CA PRO A 25 14.12 -24.17 -13.04
C PRO A 25 13.43 -22.84 -13.33
N GLY A 26 12.11 -22.85 -13.13
CA GLY A 26 11.26 -21.69 -13.37
C GLY A 26 11.91 -20.46 -12.74
N LYS A 27 12.14 -19.46 -13.60
CA LYS A 27 12.60 -18.13 -13.21
C LYS A 27 11.55 -17.62 -12.21
N SER A 28 11.81 -17.81 -10.92
CA SER A 28 10.97 -17.25 -9.86
C SER A 28 11.03 -15.74 -10.05
N GLU A 29 9.90 -15.14 -10.45
CA GLU A 29 9.76 -13.69 -10.40
C GLU A 29 10.25 -13.22 -9.02
N PRO A 30 11.11 -12.20 -8.97
CA PRO A 30 11.55 -11.66 -7.69
C PRO A 30 10.28 -11.29 -6.89
N PRO A 31 10.24 -11.59 -5.59
CA PRO A 31 9.08 -11.24 -4.77
C PRO A 31 8.77 -9.77 -5.00
N LYS A 32 7.54 -9.43 -5.38
CA LYS A 32 7.10 -8.03 -5.47
C LYS A 32 7.51 -7.38 -4.16
N GLU A 33 8.46 -6.45 -4.25
CA GLU A 33 9.02 -5.76 -3.09
C GLU A 33 7.86 -5.17 -2.30
N THR A 34 7.57 -5.79 -1.16
CA THR A 34 6.40 -5.40 -0.37
C THR A 34 6.77 -4.12 0.35
N VAL A 35 6.21 -3.00 -0.10
CA VAL A 35 6.40 -1.68 0.53
C VAL A 35 6.25 -1.83 2.05
N THR A 36 7.27 -1.42 2.80
CA THR A 36 7.22 -1.44 4.27
C THR A 36 6.31 -0.33 4.80
N PRO A 37 5.77 -0.44 6.03
CA PRO A 37 4.95 0.63 6.60
C PRO A 37 5.74 1.93 6.77
N GLU A 38 7.05 1.85 7.01
CA GLU A 38 7.92 3.02 7.04
C GLU A 38 8.04 3.68 5.66
N ALA A 39 8.27 2.89 4.60
CA ALA A 39 8.33 3.41 3.24
C ALA A 39 7.01 4.05 2.82
N PHE A 40 5.87 3.48 3.24
CA PHE A 40 4.55 4.06 3.03
C PHE A 40 4.42 5.44 3.70
N LEU A 41 4.80 5.58 4.97
CA LEU A 41 4.76 6.87 5.66
C LEU A 41 5.77 7.87 5.10
N ARG A 42 6.98 7.44 4.74
CA ARG A 42 7.96 8.31 4.06
C ARG A 42 7.40 8.85 2.74
N GLY A 43 6.69 8.03 1.97
CA GLY A 43 6.01 8.47 0.74
C GLY A 43 4.98 9.58 0.99
N ILE A 44 4.33 9.58 2.15
CA ILE A 44 3.38 10.63 2.54
C ILE A 44 4.13 11.90 2.97
N TYR A 45 5.10 11.78 3.89
CA TYR A 45 5.63 12.92 4.63
C TYR A 45 6.86 13.60 4.02
N THR A 46 7.68 12.88 3.25
CA THR A 46 8.92 13.43 2.67
C THR A 46 8.70 14.70 1.82
N PRO A 47 7.59 14.88 1.11
CA PRO A 47 7.36 16.09 0.34
C PRO A 47 7.05 17.34 1.16
N TYR A 48 6.56 17.22 2.41
CA TYR A 48 6.05 18.37 3.19
C TYR A 48 7.08 19.48 3.52
N PRO A 49 8.37 19.18 3.74
CA PRO A 49 9.37 20.25 3.92
C PRO A 49 9.61 21.12 2.69
N ASN A 50 9.12 20.70 1.51
CA ASN A 50 9.21 21.52 0.31
C ASN A 50 8.07 22.56 0.30
N GLN A 51 8.41 23.86 0.27
CA GLN A 51 7.46 24.97 0.27
C GLN A 51 6.55 25.00 -0.97
N ASP A 52 6.97 24.38 -2.09
CA ASP A 52 6.15 24.28 -3.30
C ASP A 52 5.12 23.13 -3.24
N PHE A 53 5.24 22.26 -2.25
CA PHE A 53 4.32 21.13 -2.08
C PHE A 53 2.94 21.63 -1.61
N LYS A 54 1.88 21.17 -2.28
CA LYS A 54 0.49 21.61 -2.04
C LYS A 54 -0.33 20.65 -1.19
N GLY A 55 0.33 19.74 -0.47
CA GLY A 55 -0.30 18.70 0.35
C GLY A 55 -0.58 17.43 -0.40
N GLN A 56 -0.85 16.37 0.34
CA GLN A 56 -1.27 15.09 -0.23
C GLN A 56 -2.70 15.17 -0.76
N PRO A 57 -3.01 14.51 -1.87
CA PRO A 57 -4.38 14.43 -2.39
C PRO A 57 -5.22 13.46 -1.55
N PHE A 58 -5.46 13.78 -0.27
CA PHE A 58 -6.13 12.89 0.69
C PHE A 58 -7.59 12.57 0.32
N TRP A 59 -8.18 13.35 -0.58
CA TRP A 59 -9.49 13.03 -1.21
C TRP A 59 -9.43 11.77 -2.10
N GLN A 60 -8.25 11.32 -2.52
CA GLN A 60 -8.04 10.01 -3.12
C GLN A 60 -7.92 8.97 -2.00
N VAL A 61 -9.03 8.78 -1.28
CA VAL A 61 -9.07 8.08 0.01
C VAL A 61 -8.46 6.69 -0.01
N ASP A 62 -8.65 5.93 -1.08
CA ASP A 62 -8.15 4.55 -1.24
C ASP A 62 -6.62 4.46 -1.30
N ARG A 63 -5.94 5.58 -1.58
CA ARG A 63 -4.47 5.61 -1.56
C ARG A 63 -3.91 5.56 -0.15
N PHE A 64 -4.63 6.12 0.80
CA PHE A 64 -4.12 6.37 2.14
C PHE A 64 -4.84 5.57 3.22
N PHE A 65 -6.17 5.47 3.14
CA PHE A 65 -6.99 5.01 4.24
C PHE A 65 -7.49 3.57 4.05
N ALA A 66 -7.67 2.87 5.16
CA ALA A 66 -8.29 1.56 5.18
C ALA A 66 -9.76 1.65 4.71
N PRO A 67 -10.33 0.57 4.14
CA PRO A 67 -11.62 0.65 3.44
C PRO A 67 -12.77 1.25 4.23
N ASP A 68 -12.85 0.98 5.55
CA ASP A 68 -13.94 1.51 6.37
C ASP A 68 -13.82 3.01 6.58
N LEU A 69 -12.61 3.48 6.88
CA LEU A 69 -12.32 4.90 7.05
C LEU A 69 -12.44 5.65 5.72
N ALA A 70 -11.92 5.07 4.64
CA ALA A 70 -12.05 5.62 3.29
C ALA A 70 -13.52 5.87 2.91
N ARG A 71 -14.39 4.87 3.13
CA ARG A 71 -15.83 5.00 2.87
C ARG A 71 -16.50 6.11 3.72
N ALA A 72 -16.09 6.24 4.99
CA ALA A 72 -16.64 7.26 5.87
C ALA A 72 -16.26 8.67 5.41
N ILE A 73 -14.98 8.89 5.08
CA ILE A 73 -14.47 10.17 4.55
C ILE A 73 -15.19 10.52 3.25
N GLU A 74 -15.25 9.57 2.31
CA GLU A 74 -15.86 9.78 1.01
C GLU A 74 -17.37 10.09 1.11
N ALA A 75 -18.09 9.41 2.03
CA ALA A 75 -19.50 9.68 2.27
C ALA A 75 -19.72 11.09 2.80
N ASP A 76 -18.88 11.54 3.72
CA ASP A 76 -18.92 12.89 4.28
C ASP A 76 -18.64 13.95 3.21
N MET A 77 -17.61 13.76 2.39
CA MET A 77 -17.29 14.68 1.30
C MET A 77 -18.43 14.80 0.27
N ARG A 78 -19.08 13.68 -0.08
CA ARG A 78 -20.24 13.69 -0.97
C ARG A 78 -21.43 14.43 -0.35
N GLU A 79 -21.69 14.20 0.93
CA GLU A 79 -22.78 14.84 1.65
C GLU A 79 -22.55 16.36 1.81
N ALA A 80 -21.36 16.76 2.21
CA ALA A 80 -20.96 18.15 2.31
C ALA A 80 -21.12 18.89 0.96
N LYS A 81 -20.63 18.28 -0.13
CA LYS A 81 -20.81 18.82 -1.49
C LYS A 81 -22.28 18.98 -1.86
N ARG A 82 -23.13 18.00 -1.52
CA ARG A 82 -24.58 18.04 -1.80
C ARG A 82 -25.29 19.18 -1.07
N ARG A 83 -24.83 19.49 0.16
CA ARG A 83 -25.39 20.56 0.99
C ARG A 83 -24.77 21.94 0.75
N GLY A 84 -23.65 22.01 0.03
CA GLY A 84 -22.86 23.23 -0.09
C GLY A 84 -22.12 23.58 1.21
N GLU A 85 -21.81 22.58 2.03
CA GLU A 85 -21.13 22.70 3.32
C GLU A 85 -19.66 22.25 3.21
N VAL A 86 -18.86 22.56 4.24
CA VAL A 86 -17.50 22.05 4.40
C VAL A 86 -17.57 20.63 4.98
N PRO A 87 -16.78 19.67 4.49
CA PRO A 87 -16.70 18.35 5.09
C PRO A 87 -16.11 18.41 6.51
N ARG A 88 -16.34 17.38 7.31
CA ARG A 88 -15.81 17.28 8.69
C ARG A 88 -14.29 17.29 8.74
N LEU A 89 -13.66 16.66 7.74
CA LEU A 89 -12.22 16.75 7.53
C LEU A 89 -11.94 17.99 6.68
N ASP A 90 -11.66 19.11 7.36
CA ASP A 90 -11.38 20.42 6.76
C ASP A 90 -9.92 20.80 7.00
N GLY A 91 -9.03 20.27 6.18
CA GLY A 91 -7.58 20.48 6.27
C GLY A 91 -6.81 19.23 5.92
N ASP A 92 -5.49 19.36 5.87
CA ASP A 92 -4.61 18.24 5.58
C ASP A 92 -4.44 17.36 6.83
N PRO A 93 -4.94 16.11 6.82
CA PRO A 93 -4.90 15.24 8.00
C PRO A 93 -3.49 14.81 8.39
N PHE A 94 -2.52 14.93 7.50
CA PHE A 94 -1.15 14.48 7.75
C PHE A 94 -0.32 15.50 8.52
N VAL A 95 -0.78 16.74 8.60
CA VAL A 95 -0.09 17.82 9.34
C VAL A 95 -0.99 18.55 10.34
N ASP A 96 -2.27 18.15 10.43
CA ASP A 96 -3.29 18.77 11.31
C ASP A 96 -3.38 20.29 11.10
N ALA A 97 -3.34 20.73 9.83
CA ALA A 97 -3.31 22.14 9.49
C ALA A 97 -3.84 22.37 8.06
N GLN A 98 -4.25 23.61 7.80
CA GLN A 98 -4.57 24.11 6.45
C GLN A 98 -3.33 24.74 5.78
N ASP A 99 -2.48 25.39 6.59
CA ASP A 99 -1.20 25.97 6.17
C ASP A 99 -0.06 25.37 7.02
N TRP A 100 1.08 25.13 6.40
CA TRP A 100 2.23 24.54 7.09
C TRP A 100 3.56 25.09 6.60
N ASP A 101 4.55 25.04 7.49
CA ASP A 101 5.98 25.21 7.23
C ASP A 101 6.71 24.15 8.05
N ILE A 102 7.01 23.00 7.39
CA ILE A 102 7.50 21.79 8.06
C ILE A 102 9.02 21.76 8.06
N ALA A 103 9.58 21.60 9.26
CA ALA A 103 10.99 21.37 9.50
C ALA A 103 11.22 20.21 10.46
N LYS A 104 12.44 19.70 10.53
CA LYS A 104 12.90 18.67 11.47
C LYS A 104 12.04 17.39 11.45
N LEU A 105 11.60 16.97 10.27
CA LEU A 105 10.78 15.77 10.09
C LEU A 105 11.53 14.52 10.52
N ALA A 106 10.94 13.74 11.42
CA ALA A 106 11.38 12.41 11.81
C ALA A 106 10.21 11.42 11.79
N ILE A 107 10.48 10.19 11.35
CA ILE A 107 9.49 9.13 11.23
C ILE A 107 10.06 7.88 11.91
N SER A 108 9.29 7.29 12.82
CA SER A 108 9.56 5.98 13.40
C SER A 108 8.35 5.08 13.27
N VAL A 109 8.56 3.77 13.09
CA VAL A 109 7.50 2.80 12.88
C VAL A 109 7.76 1.56 13.72
N LYS A 110 6.74 1.13 14.45
CA LYS A 110 6.69 -0.18 15.12
C LYS A 110 5.72 -1.07 14.38
N THR A 111 6.20 -2.21 13.87
CA THR A 111 5.39 -3.18 13.15
C THR A 111 5.06 -4.37 14.04
N GLU A 112 3.79 -4.80 14.04
CA GLU A 112 3.29 -5.94 14.82
C GLU A 112 2.40 -6.80 13.90
N GLY A 113 3.03 -7.75 13.18
CA GLY A 113 2.33 -8.60 12.22
C GLY A 113 1.65 -7.81 11.09
N PRO A 114 0.31 -7.90 10.95
CA PRO A 114 -0.44 -7.19 9.91
C PRO A 114 -0.71 -5.72 10.24
N THR A 115 -0.32 -5.24 11.42
CA THR A 115 -0.52 -3.86 11.87
C THR A 115 0.81 -3.16 12.11
N ALA A 116 0.78 -1.84 12.09
CA ALA A 116 1.90 -1.02 12.49
C ALA A 116 1.43 0.29 13.11
N THR A 117 2.28 0.88 13.93
CA THR A 117 2.09 2.23 14.47
C THR A 117 3.24 3.10 13.99
N GLY A 118 2.92 4.17 13.30
CA GLY A 118 3.85 5.23 12.92
C GLY A 118 3.79 6.39 13.90
N LEU A 119 4.94 6.92 14.24
CA LEU A 119 5.10 8.17 14.96
C LEU A 119 5.85 9.14 14.07
N VAL A 120 5.23 10.26 13.77
CA VAL A 120 5.78 11.31 12.92
C VAL A 120 5.90 12.59 13.74
N SER A 121 7.11 13.07 13.90
CA SER A 121 7.40 14.32 14.61
C SER A 121 8.01 15.34 13.65
N PHE A 122 7.63 16.59 13.80
CA PHE A 122 8.14 17.70 13.01
C PHE A 122 7.93 19.03 13.76
N GLU A 123 8.53 20.07 13.28
CA GLU A 123 8.14 21.45 13.64
C GLU A 123 7.24 21.99 12.53
N ASN A 124 6.08 22.53 12.91
CA ASN A 124 5.21 23.27 12.00
C ASN A 124 5.20 24.73 12.41
N GLN A 125 5.71 25.62 11.54
CA GLN A 125 5.87 27.05 11.84
C GLN A 125 6.63 27.26 13.16
N GLY A 126 7.68 26.46 13.39
CA GLY A 126 8.50 26.49 14.61
C GLY A 126 7.88 25.83 15.85
N LYS A 127 6.65 25.27 15.76
CA LYS A 127 6.00 24.58 16.87
C LYS A 127 6.19 23.08 16.75
N PRO A 128 6.72 22.38 17.77
CA PRO A 128 6.81 20.93 17.79
C PRO A 128 5.43 20.29 17.67
N THR A 129 5.29 19.35 16.75
CA THR A 129 4.06 18.62 16.48
C THR A 129 4.40 17.11 16.39
N GLU A 130 3.53 16.28 16.95
CA GLU A 130 3.63 14.84 16.88
C GLU A 130 2.31 14.26 16.42
N ILE A 131 2.36 13.38 15.41
CA ILE A 131 1.20 12.69 14.86
C ILE A 131 1.45 11.20 14.93
N LYS A 132 0.49 10.46 15.49
CA LYS A 132 0.52 9.01 15.56
C LYS A 132 -0.46 8.43 14.55
N LEU A 133 0.02 7.49 13.72
CA LEU A 133 -0.78 6.82 12.71
C LEU A 133 -0.89 5.33 13.02
N ASP A 134 -2.11 4.83 13.08
CA ASP A 134 -2.36 3.39 13.12
C ASP A 134 -2.52 2.87 11.69
N LEU A 135 -1.84 1.77 11.38
CA LEU A 135 -1.74 1.21 10.04
C LEU A 135 -2.17 -0.25 10.04
N VAL A 136 -2.72 -0.67 8.92
CA VAL A 136 -3.02 -2.09 8.64
C VAL A 136 -2.52 -2.48 7.26
N ARG A 137 -2.04 -3.71 7.13
CA ARG A 137 -1.69 -4.31 5.85
C ARG A 137 -2.94 -4.86 5.17
N THR A 138 -3.20 -4.40 3.96
CA THR A 138 -4.30 -4.85 3.10
C THR A 138 -3.77 -5.57 1.87
N GLY A 139 -4.64 -6.12 1.04
CA GLY A 139 -4.25 -6.67 -0.28
C GLY A 139 -3.64 -5.64 -1.24
N MET A 140 -3.87 -4.35 -0.99
CA MET A 140 -3.31 -3.23 -1.78
C MET A 140 -2.11 -2.55 -1.08
N GLY A 141 -1.52 -3.16 -0.06
CA GLY A 141 -0.44 -2.60 0.73
C GLY A 141 -0.91 -1.98 2.05
N TRP A 142 -0.05 -1.17 2.66
CA TRP A 142 -0.36 -0.51 3.93
C TRP A 142 -1.40 0.60 3.77
N ARG A 143 -2.29 0.72 4.76
CA ARG A 143 -3.34 1.74 4.82
C ARG A 143 -3.51 2.23 6.25
N ILE A 144 -3.91 3.49 6.39
CA ILE A 144 -4.16 4.16 7.67
C ILE A 144 -5.55 3.79 8.17
N THR A 145 -5.63 3.31 9.40
CA THR A 145 -6.91 3.04 10.09
C THR A 145 -7.32 4.19 11.02
N ASP A 146 -6.36 4.96 11.51
CA ASP A 146 -6.62 6.16 12.29
C ASP A 146 -5.41 7.11 12.27
N ILE A 147 -5.66 8.39 12.46
CA ILE A 147 -4.67 9.44 12.72
C ILE A 147 -5.02 10.10 14.03
N LYS A 148 -4.02 10.22 14.91
CA LYS A 148 -4.15 10.86 16.22
C LYS A 148 -3.29 12.10 16.25
N TRP A 149 -3.94 13.23 16.39
CA TRP A 149 -3.34 14.56 16.50
C TRP A 149 -3.31 15.02 17.96
N PRO A 150 -2.57 16.07 18.28
CA PRO A 150 -2.70 16.74 19.59
C PRO A 150 -4.13 17.22 19.87
N SER A 151 -4.88 17.57 18.82
CA SER A 151 -6.26 18.11 18.90
C SER A 151 -7.34 17.03 19.00
N GLY A 152 -7.03 15.75 18.70
CA GLY A 152 -8.00 14.66 18.66
C GLY A 152 -7.59 13.53 17.73
N LYS A 153 -8.57 12.88 17.11
CA LYS A 153 -8.27 11.80 16.14
C LYS A 153 -9.31 11.72 15.02
N LEU A 154 -8.83 11.25 13.86
CA LEU A 154 -9.61 11.19 12.62
C LEU A 154 -10.88 10.34 12.76
N SER A 155 -10.78 9.17 13.42
CA SER A 155 -11.93 8.29 13.62
C SER A 155 -13.07 8.94 14.44
N GLU A 156 -12.79 9.93 15.28
CA GLU A 156 -13.79 10.62 16.07
C GLU A 156 -14.69 11.52 15.22
N LEU A 157 -14.18 12.06 14.13
CA LEU A 157 -14.96 12.85 13.19
C LEU A 157 -16.10 12.05 12.56
N TYR A 158 -15.96 10.71 12.49
CA TYR A 158 -16.87 9.81 11.78
C TYR A 158 -17.62 8.84 12.70
N ARG A 159 -17.51 9.00 14.02
CA ARG A 159 -18.37 8.26 14.97
C ARG A 159 -19.83 8.69 14.83
N LYS A 160 -20.69 7.68 14.77
CA LYS A 160 -22.15 7.85 14.86
C LYS A 160 -22.57 7.93 16.32
#